data_1b23223300d9889663ff99d6b33a122f
#
_entry.id   1b23223300d9889663ff99d6b33a122f
#
_cell.length_a   1.000
_cell.length_b   1.000
_cell.length_c   1.000
_cell.angle_alpha   90.00
_cell.angle_beta   90.00
_cell.angle_gamma   90.00
#
_symmetry.space_group_name_H-M   'P 1'
#
loop_
_entity.id
_entity.type
_entity.pdbx_description
1 polymer ?
#
loop_
_entity_poly.entity_id
_entity_poly.type
_entity_poly.pdbx_seq_one_letter_code
_entity_poly.pdbx_strand_id
1 'polypeptide(L)'
;RSSRGLGDVYKRQGFHWCLPASFSGRMLRLFDLGNRIEDQVVENIRNTDVVSIASHDKDGNQFRASFFGGHFAGSCDGLLKGIFPPPSEEVILLLEVKSANDKRFKELVKLQSYEEWSETYRWQIHAYMGALELGLCMVVVVNKNTSEVYEEIIDFNPHVWDKAQARAWRIITSDAPDKNTRMSEKDWRMKNESELYRNVYFGRRLPESVNCRNCKNVKPLTESNGAVWFCKR
;
A
#
# COMPACT_ATOMS: atom_id res chain seq x y z
N ARG A 1 -4.55 9.66 1.79
CA ARG A 1 -4.65 8.52 0.84
C ARG A 1 -4.16 7.30 1.58
N SER A 2 -5.03 6.43 2.05
CA SER A 2 -4.58 5.21 2.73
C SER A 2 -3.93 4.27 1.73
N SER A 3 -2.66 3.95 1.94
CA SER A 3 -1.98 2.82 1.30
C SER A 3 -2.69 1.53 1.72
N ARG A 4 -3.66 1.10 0.95
CA ARG A 4 -4.32 -0.18 1.19
C ARG A 4 -3.53 -1.26 0.47
N GLY A 5 -2.94 -2.14 1.25
CA GLY A 5 -2.10 -3.21 0.75
C GLY A 5 -2.74 -4.09 -0.32
N LEU A 6 -1.92 -4.87 -1.00
CA LEU A 6 -2.28 -5.81 -2.08
C LEU A 6 -3.43 -6.78 -1.74
N GLY A 7 -3.72 -7.03 -0.45
CA GLY A 7 -4.88 -7.79 -0.02
C GLY A 7 -6.23 -7.17 -0.39
N ASP A 8 -6.25 -5.87 -0.69
CA ASP A 8 -7.45 -5.12 -1.03
C ASP A 8 -7.69 -4.96 -2.55
N VAL A 9 -6.90 -5.59 -3.43
CA VAL A 9 -7.07 -5.43 -4.88
C VAL A 9 -8.47 -5.81 -5.32
N TYR A 10 -9.01 -6.90 -4.79
CA TYR A 10 -10.39 -7.31 -5.04
C TYR A 10 -11.40 -6.33 -4.46
N LYS A 11 -11.15 -5.85 -3.27
CA LYS A 11 -11.97 -4.85 -2.61
C LYS A 11 -11.97 -3.55 -3.39
N ARG A 12 -10.81 -3.15 -3.88
CA ARG A 12 -10.64 -1.97 -4.72
C ARG A 12 -11.32 -2.09 -6.08
N GLN A 13 -11.25 -3.25 -6.72
CA GLN A 13 -11.97 -3.54 -7.94
C GLN A 13 -13.48 -3.47 -7.70
N GLY A 14 -13.99 -4.07 -6.64
CA GLY A 14 -15.40 -4.00 -6.27
C GLY A 14 -15.86 -2.56 -6.02
N PHE A 15 -15.11 -1.76 -5.28
CA PHE A 15 -15.41 -0.33 -5.07
C PHE A 15 -15.43 0.48 -6.36
N HIS A 16 -14.48 0.25 -7.25
CA HIS A 16 -14.45 0.94 -8.55
C HIS A 16 -15.59 0.50 -9.47
N TRP A 17 -16.14 -0.67 -9.24
CA TRP A 17 -17.20 -1.23 -10.08
C TRP A 17 -18.60 -0.90 -9.57
N CYS A 18 -18.76 -0.63 -8.29
CA CYS A 18 -20.08 -0.46 -7.71
C CYS A 18 -20.41 0.99 -7.38
N LEU A 19 -19.60 1.64 -6.58
CA LEU A 19 -19.88 2.96 -6.02
C LEU A 19 -18.57 3.70 -5.70
N PRO A 20 -18.55 5.02 -5.78
CA PRO A 20 -17.47 5.80 -5.20
C PRO A 20 -17.38 5.51 -3.70
N ALA A 21 -16.16 5.28 -3.20
CA ALA A 21 -15.94 5.06 -1.78
C ALA A 21 -16.35 6.33 -1.00
N SER A 22 -17.38 6.23 -0.18
CA SER A 22 -17.73 7.27 0.79
C SER A 22 -17.17 6.88 2.16
N PHE A 23 -16.51 7.82 2.82
CA PHE A 23 -15.98 7.63 4.16
C PHE A 23 -16.78 8.44 5.16
N SER A 24 -17.07 7.86 6.31
CA SER A 24 -17.67 8.62 7.41
C SER A 24 -16.71 9.72 7.88
N GLY A 25 -17.24 10.80 8.46
CA GLY A 25 -16.43 11.86 9.01
C GLY A 25 -15.41 11.37 10.06
N ARG A 26 -15.74 10.31 10.80
CA ARG A 26 -14.81 9.64 11.73
C ARG A 26 -13.63 9.03 10.97
N MET A 27 -13.88 8.34 9.86
CA MET A 27 -12.81 7.72 9.05
C MET A 27 -11.90 8.77 8.42
N LEU A 28 -12.49 9.89 7.96
CA LEU A 28 -11.69 10.99 7.41
C LEU A 28 -10.75 11.59 8.46
N ARG A 29 -11.24 11.78 9.71
CA ARG A 29 -10.38 12.24 10.82
C ARG A 29 -9.27 11.25 11.17
N LEU A 30 -9.53 9.94 11.09
CA LEU A 30 -8.48 8.94 11.31
C LEU A 30 -7.42 8.94 10.22
N PHE A 31 -7.81 9.21 8.98
CA PHE A 31 -6.84 9.37 7.88
C PHE A 31 -6.00 10.64 8.07
N ASP A 32 -6.64 11.75 8.41
CA ASP A 32 -5.97 13.01 8.69
C ASP A 32 -4.97 12.88 9.86
N LEU A 33 -5.36 12.21 10.94
CA LEU A 33 -4.45 11.92 12.06
C LEU A 33 -3.24 11.07 11.60
N GLY A 34 -3.46 10.08 10.73
CA GLY A 34 -2.37 9.28 10.17
C GLY A 34 -1.38 10.13 9.37
N ASN A 35 -1.89 11.00 8.49
CA ASN A 35 -1.05 11.89 7.70
C ASN A 35 -0.23 12.85 8.58
N ARG A 36 -0.84 13.43 9.62
CA ARG A 36 -0.12 14.33 10.56
C ARG A 36 0.99 13.62 11.32
N ILE A 37 0.79 12.35 11.70
CA ILE A 37 1.83 11.54 12.35
C ILE A 37 2.97 11.27 11.37
N GLU A 38 2.67 10.95 10.12
CA GLU A 38 3.65 10.79 9.05
C GLU A 38 4.47 12.07 8.86
N ASP A 39 3.81 13.22 8.68
CA ASP A 39 4.46 14.53 8.56
C ASP A 39 5.36 14.84 9.76
N GLN A 40 4.91 14.55 10.97
CA GLN A 40 5.67 14.78 12.20
C GLN A 40 6.91 13.87 12.27
N VAL A 41 6.81 12.60 11.92
CA VAL A 41 7.96 11.68 11.87
C VAL A 41 8.98 12.17 10.86
N VAL A 42 8.55 12.54 9.65
CA VAL A 42 9.41 13.09 8.60
C VAL A 42 10.14 14.36 9.09
N GLU A 43 9.42 15.26 9.76
CA GLU A 43 9.99 16.48 10.32
C GLU A 43 10.98 16.19 11.46
N ASN A 44 10.65 15.27 12.35
CA ASN A 44 11.55 14.85 13.42
C ASN A 44 12.86 14.28 12.87
N ILE A 45 12.77 13.38 11.88
CA ILE A 45 13.97 12.82 11.23
C ILE A 45 14.80 13.92 10.57
N ARG A 46 14.17 14.85 9.86
CA ARG A 46 14.85 15.98 9.22
C ARG A 46 15.63 16.83 10.23
N ASN A 47 15.07 17.05 11.41
CA ASN A 47 15.67 17.85 12.47
C ASN A 47 16.80 17.13 13.23
N THR A 48 17.06 15.84 12.96
CA THR A 48 18.20 15.14 13.59
C THR A 48 19.54 15.46 12.95
N ASP A 49 19.56 15.97 11.71
CA ASP A 49 20.76 16.19 10.90
C ASP A 49 21.65 14.94 10.71
N VAL A 50 21.17 13.76 11.10
CA VAL A 50 21.94 12.50 11.00
C VAL A 50 21.79 11.88 9.61
N VAL A 51 20.60 11.99 9.03
CA VAL A 51 20.26 11.45 7.71
C VAL A 51 19.54 12.51 6.89
N SER A 52 19.71 12.48 5.57
CA SER A 52 18.85 13.28 4.71
C SER A 52 17.58 12.53 4.38
N ILE A 53 16.47 13.25 4.36
CA ILE A 53 15.15 12.71 4.05
C ILE A 53 14.52 13.44 2.88
N ALA A 54 14.03 12.68 1.91
CA ALA A 54 13.22 13.19 0.82
C ALA A 54 11.85 12.49 0.85
N SER A 55 10.78 13.23 1.09
CA SER A 55 9.39 12.73 1.09
C SER A 55 8.64 13.06 -0.20
N HIS A 56 9.11 14.05 -0.95
CA HIS A 56 8.50 14.51 -2.19
C HIS A 56 9.56 14.70 -3.27
N ASP A 57 9.13 14.54 -4.53
CA ASP A 57 9.94 14.86 -5.68
C ASP A 57 10.05 16.40 -5.90
N LYS A 58 10.80 16.81 -6.92
CA LYS A 58 10.98 18.22 -7.29
C LYS A 58 9.67 18.95 -7.66
N ASP A 59 8.64 18.21 -8.01
CA ASP A 59 7.33 18.74 -8.40
C ASP A 59 6.33 18.75 -7.23
N GLY A 60 6.79 18.40 -6.01
CA GLY A 60 5.99 18.37 -4.79
C GLY A 60 5.07 17.17 -4.66
N ASN A 61 5.27 16.11 -5.46
CA ASN A 61 4.51 14.88 -5.32
C ASN A 61 5.26 13.88 -4.43
N GLN A 62 4.53 13.10 -3.63
CA GLN A 62 5.13 11.97 -2.92
C GLN A 62 5.81 11.00 -3.91
N PHE A 63 6.95 10.44 -3.50
CA PHE A 63 7.60 9.40 -4.29
C PHE A 63 6.68 8.24 -4.57
N ARG A 64 6.72 7.77 -5.82
CA ARG A 64 5.82 6.73 -6.30
C ARG A 64 6.59 5.49 -6.68
N ALA A 65 6.39 4.42 -5.93
CA ALA A 65 6.76 3.09 -6.36
C ALA A 65 5.79 2.65 -7.48
N SER A 66 6.31 2.35 -8.66
CA SER A 66 5.48 2.06 -9.83
C SER A 66 6.06 0.91 -10.64
N PHE A 67 5.21 -0.03 -11.02
CA PHE A 67 5.56 -1.21 -11.82
C PHE A 67 4.46 -1.53 -12.83
N PHE A 68 4.76 -2.32 -13.86
CA PHE A 68 3.84 -2.64 -14.96
C PHE A 68 3.22 -1.41 -15.61
N GLY A 69 4.06 -0.42 -15.95
CA GLY A 69 3.60 0.81 -16.58
C GLY A 69 2.62 1.63 -15.74
N GLY A 70 2.70 1.51 -14.40
CA GLY A 70 1.83 2.24 -13.46
C GLY A 70 0.51 1.55 -13.10
N HIS A 71 0.23 0.36 -13.65
CA HIS A 71 -0.94 -0.44 -13.23
C HIS A 71 -0.80 -0.95 -11.80
N PHE A 72 0.43 -1.17 -11.34
CA PHE A 72 0.77 -1.52 -9.97
C PHE A 72 1.63 -0.41 -9.38
N ALA A 73 1.05 0.43 -8.53
CA ALA A 73 1.74 1.57 -7.97
C ALA A 73 1.18 1.97 -6.59
N GLY A 74 2.02 2.64 -5.81
CA GLY A 74 1.69 3.25 -4.54
C GLY A 74 2.63 4.42 -4.25
N SER A 75 2.25 5.30 -3.33
CA SER A 75 3.14 6.34 -2.81
C SER A 75 3.83 5.80 -1.55
N CYS A 76 5.11 6.08 -1.41
CA CYS A 76 5.88 5.81 -0.19
C CYS A 76 6.01 7.09 0.66
N ASP A 77 6.27 6.91 1.94
CA ASP A 77 6.27 8.02 2.90
C ASP A 77 7.58 8.82 2.79
N GLY A 78 8.68 8.19 2.31
CA GLY A 78 9.94 8.88 2.03
C GLY A 78 11.08 7.96 1.64
N LEU A 79 12.20 8.59 1.35
CA LEU A 79 13.50 7.97 1.14
C LEU A 79 14.49 8.59 2.12
N LEU A 80 15.20 7.76 2.86
CA LEU A 80 16.27 8.16 3.78
C LEU A 80 17.61 7.90 3.11
N LYS A 81 18.53 8.86 3.21
CA LYS A 81 19.89 8.71 2.74
C LYS A 81 20.85 9.03 3.88
N GLY A 82 21.76 8.11 4.20
CA GLY A 82 22.71 8.28 5.29
C GLY A 82 23.58 7.06 5.49
N ILE A 83 24.38 7.10 6.56
CA ILE A 83 25.22 5.98 6.98
C ILE A 83 24.46 5.26 8.12
N PHE A 84 24.08 4.03 7.87
CA PHE A 84 23.38 3.18 8.84
C PHE A 84 24.32 2.04 9.28
N PRO A 85 24.34 1.66 10.59
CA PRO A 85 25.15 0.53 11.05
C PRO A 85 24.49 -0.79 10.66
N PRO A 86 25.32 -1.85 10.41
CA PRO A 86 26.25 -1.99 9.29
C PRO A 86 25.50 -2.24 7.97
N PRO A 87 26.03 -1.89 6.83
CA PRO A 87 27.41 -1.51 6.53
C PRO A 87 27.67 -0.01 6.75
N SER A 88 28.92 0.38 7.05
CA SER A 88 29.35 1.77 7.25
C SER A 88 29.41 2.57 5.94
N GLU A 89 28.56 2.27 4.98
CA GLU A 89 28.49 2.93 3.68
C GLU A 89 27.20 3.76 3.59
N GLU A 90 27.24 4.79 2.77
CA GLU A 90 26.06 5.60 2.49
C GLU A 90 25.05 4.77 1.69
N VAL A 91 23.84 4.60 2.23
CA VAL A 91 22.77 3.85 1.60
C VAL A 91 21.49 4.67 1.52
N ILE A 92 20.61 4.27 0.61
CA ILE A 92 19.27 4.81 0.51
C ILE A 92 18.28 3.72 0.98
N LEU A 93 17.43 4.09 1.94
CA LEU A 93 16.38 3.23 2.47
C LEU A 93 15.01 3.77 2.13
N LEU A 94 14.05 2.87 1.95
CA LEU A 94 12.64 3.22 1.99
C LEU A 94 12.27 3.64 3.42
N LEU A 95 11.51 4.73 3.58
CA LEU A 95 10.83 5.05 4.83
C LEU A 95 9.36 4.65 4.72
N GLU A 96 8.89 3.90 5.70
CA GLU A 96 7.48 3.57 5.87
C GLU A 96 7.03 3.94 7.29
N VAL A 97 6.05 4.82 7.41
CA VAL A 97 5.51 5.30 8.68
C VAL A 97 4.11 4.74 8.90
N LYS A 98 3.85 4.23 10.08
CA LYS A 98 2.51 3.77 10.47
C LYS A 98 2.13 4.32 11.84
N SER A 99 0.84 4.47 12.06
CA SER A 99 0.29 4.72 13.39
C SER A 99 -0.58 3.57 13.85
N ALA A 100 -0.44 3.19 15.11
CA ALA A 100 -1.21 2.13 15.72
C ALA A 100 -1.91 2.62 17.00
N ASN A 101 -3.04 2.00 17.36
CA ASN A 101 -3.57 2.16 18.70
C ASN A 101 -2.74 1.35 19.70
N ASP A 102 -2.87 1.67 21.00
CA ASP A 102 -2.07 1.08 22.07
C ASP A 102 -2.07 -0.48 22.04
N LYS A 103 -3.23 -1.10 21.81
CA LYS A 103 -3.32 -2.56 21.73
C LYS A 103 -2.47 -3.13 20.59
N ARG A 104 -2.61 -2.58 19.39
CA ARG A 104 -1.87 -3.04 18.20
C ARG A 104 -0.39 -2.71 18.31
N PHE A 105 -0.04 -1.59 18.92
CA PHE A 105 1.35 -1.23 19.16
C PHE A 105 2.04 -2.22 20.13
N LYS A 106 1.38 -2.57 21.25
CA LYS A 106 1.89 -3.57 22.19
C LYS A 106 2.03 -4.95 21.57
N GLU A 107 1.16 -5.34 20.65
CA GLU A 107 1.32 -6.57 19.85
C GLU A 107 2.60 -6.52 19.02
N LEU A 108 2.89 -5.41 18.34
CA LEU A 108 4.12 -5.23 17.56
C LEU A 108 5.36 -5.31 18.44
N VAL A 109 5.39 -4.57 19.55
CA VAL A 109 6.50 -4.57 20.50
C VAL A 109 6.75 -5.97 21.07
N LYS A 110 5.70 -6.76 21.30
CA LYS A 110 5.84 -8.15 21.75
C LYS A 110 6.40 -9.07 20.67
N LEU A 111 5.98 -8.89 19.42
CA LEU A 111 6.44 -9.71 18.27
C LEU A 111 7.87 -9.36 17.85
N GLN A 112 8.31 -8.11 18.06
CA GLN A 112 9.60 -7.60 17.58
C GLN A 112 9.80 -7.83 16.07
N SER A 113 8.70 -7.85 15.32
CA SER A 113 8.71 -8.05 13.87
C SER A 113 7.50 -7.38 13.22
N TYR A 114 7.77 -6.39 12.40
CA TYR A 114 6.77 -5.68 11.61
C TYR A 114 6.13 -6.59 10.55
N GLU A 115 6.93 -7.47 9.97
CA GLU A 115 6.46 -8.39 8.94
C GLU A 115 5.47 -9.43 9.51
N GLU A 116 5.72 -9.94 10.72
CA GLU A 116 4.81 -10.86 11.40
C GLU A 116 3.58 -10.13 11.96
N TRP A 117 3.75 -8.87 12.36
CA TRP A 117 2.65 -8.07 12.88
C TRP A 117 1.57 -7.80 11.83
N SER A 118 1.95 -7.68 10.55
CA SER A 118 0.99 -7.46 9.46
C SER A 118 1.48 -7.98 8.12
N GLU A 119 0.94 -9.10 7.68
CA GLU A 119 1.19 -9.64 6.33
C GLU A 119 0.94 -8.58 5.23
N THR A 120 -0.08 -7.75 5.38
CA THR A 120 -0.40 -6.69 4.40
C THR A 120 0.72 -5.66 4.30
N TYR A 121 1.30 -5.28 5.42
CA TYR A 121 2.39 -4.30 5.44
C TYR A 121 3.70 -4.91 4.95
N ARG A 122 3.95 -6.17 5.26
CA ARG A 122 5.05 -6.95 4.68
C ARG A 122 5.02 -6.89 3.15
N TRP A 123 3.88 -7.20 2.54
CA TRP A 123 3.72 -7.12 1.08
C TRP A 123 3.92 -5.71 0.55
N GLN A 124 3.48 -4.69 1.28
CA GLN A 124 3.60 -3.29 0.88
C GLN A 124 5.06 -2.85 0.79
N ILE A 125 5.85 -3.06 1.86
CA ILE A 125 7.25 -2.60 1.90
C ILE A 125 8.10 -3.32 0.86
N HIS A 126 7.96 -4.64 0.69
CA HIS A 126 8.72 -5.36 -0.32
C HIS A 126 8.30 -5.00 -1.75
N ALA A 127 7.04 -4.68 -1.98
CA ALA A 127 6.58 -4.19 -3.27
C ALA A 127 7.17 -2.81 -3.59
N TYR A 128 7.29 -1.93 -2.59
CA TYR A 128 7.90 -0.62 -2.78
C TYR A 128 9.42 -0.72 -2.96
N MET A 129 10.10 -1.51 -2.11
CA MET A 129 11.53 -1.74 -2.25
C MET A 129 11.88 -2.33 -3.62
N GLY A 130 11.15 -3.36 -4.06
CA GLY A 130 11.39 -3.97 -5.37
C GLY A 130 11.13 -3.02 -6.54
N ALA A 131 10.09 -2.19 -6.48
CA ALA A 131 9.77 -1.23 -7.53
C ALA A 131 10.73 -0.03 -7.57
N LEU A 132 11.40 0.27 -6.47
CA LEU A 132 12.38 1.36 -6.34
C LEU A 132 13.83 0.85 -6.32
N GLU A 133 14.04 -0.46 -6.46
CA GLU A 133 15.36 -1.11 -6.43
C GLU A 133 16.15 -0.81 -5.14
N LEU A 134 15.45 -0.81 -4.00
CA LEU A 134 16.03 -0.55 -2.68
C LEU A 134 16.26 -1.85 -1.90
N GLY A 135 17.40 -1.94 -1.21
CA GLY A 135 17.77 -3.10 -0.40
C GLY A 135 17.23 -3.08 1.03
N LEU A 136 16.85 -1.91 1.55
CA LEU A 136 16.47 -1.72 2.95
C LEU A 136 15.24 -0.85 3.08
N CYS A 137 14.46 -1.12 4.13
CA CYS A 137 13.33 -0.29 4.55
C CYS A 137 13.48 0.03 6.05
N MET A 138 13.40 1.30 6.42
CA MET A 138 13.18 1.73 7.79
C MET A 138 11.69 1.88 8.04
N VAL A 139 11.19 1.12 8.99
CA VAL A 139 9.80 1.20 9.44
C VAL A 139 9.74 1.96 10.75
N VAL A 140 8.85 2.93 10.83
CA VAL A 140 8.57 3.70 12.04
C VAL A 140 7.09 3.56 12.38
N VAL A 141 6.78 2.99 13.55
CA VAL A 141 5.39 2.85 14.01
C VAL A 141 5.17 3.67 15.27
N VAL A 142 4.22 4.61 15.21
CA VAL A 142 3.89 5.48 16.33
C VAL A 142 2.64 4.99 17.04
N ASN A 143 2.72 4.82 18.36
CA ASN A 143 1.56 4.61 19.21
C ASN A 143 0.79 5.93 19.36
N LYS A 144 -0.33 6.06 18.67
CA LYS A 144 -1.13 7.30 18.67
C LYS A 144 -1.82 7.63 19.99
N ASN A 145 -1.73 6.75 20.99
CA ASN A 145 -2.28 6.97 22.32
C ASN A 145 -1.23 7.44 23.34
N THR A 146 0.04 6.98 23.18
CA THR A 146 1.13 7.22 24.15
C THR A 146 2.30 7.98 23.55
N SER A 147 2.35 8.12 22.21
CA SER A 147 3.47 8.67 21.45
C SER A 147 4.76 7.83 21.50
N GLU A 148 4.70 6.61 22.01
CA GLU A 148 5.82 5.66 21.92
C GLU A 148 6.09 5.31 20.45
N VAL A 149 7.37 5.06 20.13
CA VAL A 149 7.84 4.76 18.79
C VAL A 149 8.49 3.39 18.78
N TYR A 150 8.22 2.60 17.73
CA TYR A 150 8.89 1.37 17.38
C TYR A 150 9.58 1.56 16.04
N GLU A 151 10.82 1.15 15.95
CA GLU A 151 11.65 1.27 14.75
C GLU A 151 12.25 -0.09 14.39
N GLU A 152 12.29 -0.40 13.10
CA GLU A 152 12.87 -1.64 12.59
C GLU A 152 13.46 -1.40 11.20
N ILE A 153 14.66 -1.91 10.94
CA ILE A 153 15.25 -1.95 9.60
C ILE A 153 15.00 -3.34 9.04
N ILE A 154 14.42 -3.40 7.86
CA ILE A 154 14.01 -4.63 7.19
C ILE A 154 14.76 -4.77 5.87
N ASP A 155 15.40 -5.93 5.69
CA ASP A 155 16.07 -6.29 4.46
C ASP A 155 15.06 -6.64 3.36
N PHE A 156 15.40 -6.28 2.10
CA PHE A 156 14.60 -6.65 0.95
C PHE A 156 14.55 -8.16 0.75
N ASN A 157 13.35 -8.70 0.60
CA ASN A 157 13.14 -10.10 0.30
C ASN A 157 12.65 -10.27 -1.16
N PRO A 158 13.54 -10.71 -2.07
CA PRO A 158 13.20 -10.87 -3.49
C PRO A 158 12.08 -11.88 -3.71
N HIS A 159 11.98 -12.91 -2.86
CA HIS A 159 10.92 -13.90 -2.99
C HIS A 159 9.52 -13.34 -2.70
N VAL A 160 9.40 -12.41 -1.75
CA VAL A 160 8.14 -11.70 -1.51
C VAL A 160 7.82 -10.80 -2.69
N TRP A 161 8.81 -10.11 -3.23
CA TRP A 161 8.67 -9.27 -4.42
C TRP A 161 8.21 -10.06 -5.64
N ASP A 162 8.85 -11.19 -5.96
CA ASP A 162 8.48 -12.04 -7.09
C ASP A 162 7.03 -12.51 -7.00
N LYS A 163 6.60 -12.91 -5.81
CA LYS A 163 5.19 -13.27 -5.57
C LYS A 163 4.25 -12.08 -5.75
N ALA A 164 4.66 -10.88 -5.30
CA ALA A 164 3.87 -9.67 -5.48
C ALA A 164 3.69 -9.32 -6.96
N GLN A 165 4.79 -9.39 -7.74
CA GLN A 165 4.77 -9.18 -9.18
C GLN A 165 3.86 -10.20 -9.89
N ALA A 166 4.05 -11.49 -9.64
CA ALA A 166 3.26 -12.54 -10.26
C ALA A 166 1.76 -12.38 -9.96
N ARG A 167 1.42 -12.01 -8.71
CA ARG A 167 0.04 -11.72 -8.33
C ARG A 167 -0.50 -10.47 -9.02
N ALA A 168 0.25 -9.38 -9.04
CA ALA A 168 -0.15 -8.14 -9.70
C ALA A 168 -0.36 -8.36 -11.20
N TRP A 169 0.59 -9.02 -11.87
CA TRP A 169 0.48 -9.37 -13.29
C TRP A 169 -0.78 -10.16 -13.61
N ARG A 170 -1.04 -11.22 -12.84
CA ARG A 170 -2.25 -12.03 -13.01
C ARG A 170 -3.53 -11.20 -12.86
N ILE A 171 -3.58 -10.28 -11.89
CA ILE A 171 -4.75 -9.42 -11.66
C ILE A 171 -4.91 -8.40 -12.81
N ILE A 172 -3.81 -7.80 -13.28
CA ILE A 172 -3.83 -6.79 -14.33
C ILE A 172 -4.27 -7.39 -15.66
N THR A 173 -3.81 -8.59 -15.98
CA THR A 173 -4.04 -9.24 -17.27
C THR A 173 -5.30 -10.11 -17.32
N SER A 174 -5.92 -10.43 -16.19
CA SER A 174 -7.13 -11.24 -16.12
C SER A 174 -8.35 -10.49 -16.61
N ASP A 175 -9.15 -11.13 -17.45
CA ASP A 175 -10.43 -10.60 -17.95
C ASP A 175 -11.53 -10.58 -16.87
N ALA A 176 -11.37 -11.35 -15.81
CA ALA A 176 -12.29 -11.43 -14.68
C ALA A 176 -11.54 -11.68 -13.36
N PRO A 177 -12.14 -11.28 -12.22
CA PRO A 177 -11.59 -11.58 -10.91
C PRO A 177 -11.42 -13.09 -10.68
N ASP A 178 -10.25 -13.50 -10.21
CA ASP A 178 -9.97 -14.91 -9.88
C ASP A 178 -10.86 -15.37 -8.70
N LYS A 179 -11.74 -16.33 -8.98
CA LYS A 179 -12.69 -16.84 -7.99
C LYS A 179 -12.00 -17.47 -6.78
N ASN A 180 -10.81 -18.04 -6.97
CA ASN A 180 -10.06 -18.72 -5.90
C ASN A 180 -9.43 -17.75 -4.87
N THR A 181 -9.33 -16.48 -5.21
CA THR A 181 -8.80 -15.45 -4.29
C THR A 181 -9.90 -14.61 -3.64
N ARG A 182 -11.17 -14.93 -3.88
CA ARG A 182 -12.29 -14.24 -3.24
C ARG A 182 -12.30 -14.50 -1.74
N MET A 183 -12.51 -13.43 -0.98
CA MET A 183 -12.86 -13.55 0.42
C MET A 183 -14.18 -14.30 0.57
N SER A 184 -14.30 -15.11 1.61
CA SER A 184 -15.60 -15.74 1.91
C SER A 184 -16.61 -14.70 2.40
N GLU A 185 -17.90 -15.02 2.29
CA GLU A 185 -18.96 -14.14 2.81
C GLU A 185 -18.89 -13.95 4.33
N LYS A 186 -18.27 -14.92 5.03
CA LYS A 186 -18.05 -14.88 6.49
C LYS A 186 -16.82 -14.07 6.89
N ASP A 187 -16.02 -13.62 5.92
CA ASP A 187 -14.83 -12.81 6.21
C ASP A 187 -15.25 -11.51 6.93
N TRP A 188 -14.53 -11.18 7.99
CA TRP A 188 -14.82 -10.01 8.79
C TRP A 188 -14.78 -8.71 7.97
N ARG A 189 -13.99 -8.68 6.91
CA ARG A 189 -13.87 -7.55 5.99
C ARG A 189 -15.15 -7.33 5.17
N MET A 190 -15.93 -8.39 4.95
CA MET A 190 -17.20 -8.33 4.23
C MET A 190 -18.38 -7.88 5.13
N LYS A 191 -18.25 -8.00 6.45
CA LYS A 191 -19.33 -7.67 7.39
C LYS A 191 -19.78 -6.22 7.33
N ASN A 192 -18.85 -5.31 7.05
CA ASN A 192 -19.09 -3.88 7.02
C ASN A 192 -19.36 -3.33 5.61
N GLU A 193 -19.38 -4.20 4.60
CA GLU A 193 -19.65 -3.76 3.23
C GLU A 193 -21.17 -3.70 2.97
N SER A 194 -21.57 -2.78 2.09
CA SER A 194 -22.98 -2.68 1.68
C SER A 194 -23.44 -3.96 0.98
N GLU A 195 -24.74 -4.21 1.03
CA GLU A 195 -25.34 -5.35 0.33
C GLU A 195 -25.09 -5.28 -1.19
N LEU A 196 -25.19 -4.09 -1.77
CA LEU A 196 -24.87 -3.86 -3.19
C LEU A 196 -23.43 -4.28 -3.50
N TYR A 197 -22.46 -3.85 -2.70
CA TYR A 197 -21.07 -4.24 -2.86
C TYR A 197 -20.88 -5.75 -2.80
N ARG A 198 -21.45 -6.40 -1.77
CA ARG A 198 -21.39 -7.86 -1.61
C ARG A 198 -21.97 -8.60 -2.81
N ASN A 199 -23.13 -8.16 -3.29
CA ASN A 199 -23.79 -8.80 -4.44
C ASN A 199 -22.97 -8.68 -5.72
N VAL A 200 -22.33 -7.53 -5.99
CA VAL A 200 -21.42 -7.37 -7.13
C VAL A 200 -20.14 -8.19 -6.93
N TYR A 201 -19.55 -8.15 -5.74
CA TYR A 201 -18.33 -8.88 -5.42
C TYR A 201 -18.50 -10.41 -5.59
N PHE A 202 -19.64 -10.94 -5.20
CA PHE A 202 -19.96 -12.38 -5.35
C PHE A 202 -20.58 -12.72 -6.71
N GLY A 203 -20.71 -11.78 -7.62
CA GLY A 203 -21.24 -12.00 -8.96
C GLY A 203 -22.76 -12.25 -9.01
N ARG A 204 -23.50 -11.86 -7.99
CA ARG A 204 -24.97 -11.96 -7.92
C ARG A 204 -25.67 -10.81 -8.62
N ARG A 205 -24.97 -9.70 -8.84
CA ARG A 205 -25.45 -8.50 -9.49
C ARG A 205 -24.35 -7.90 -10.34
N LEU A 206 -24.71 -7.29 -11.47
CA LEU A 206 -23.79 -6.51 -12.28
C LEU A 206 -23.55 -5.14 -11.63
N PRO A 207 -22.35 -4.53 -11.80
CA PRO A 207 -22.08 -3.18 -11.34
C PRO A 207 -22.99 -2.16 -12.06
N GLU A 208 -23.45 -1.15 -11.33
CA GLU A 208 -24.36 -0.12 -11.88
C GLU A 208 -23.64 0.83 -12.83
N SER A 209 -22.36 1.09 -12.61
CA SER A 209 -21.57 1.97 -13.47
C SER A 209 -20.61 1.17 -14.35
N VAL A 210 -20.68 1.38 -15.65
CA VAL A 210 -19.71 0.84 -16.61
C VAL A 210 -18.55 1.82 -16.76
N ASN A 211 -17.35 1.36 -16.50
CA ASN A 211 -16.11 2.14 -16.69
C ASN A 211 -15.06 1.27 -17.38
N CYS A 212 -13.91 1.85 -17.72
CA CYS A 212 -12.86 1.09 -18.43
C CYS A 212 -12.39 -0.15 -17.70
N ARG A 213 -12.49 -0.22 -16.38
CA ARG A 213 -12.01 -1.37 -15.58
C ARG A 213 -12.96 -2.56 -15.60
N ASN A 214 -14.25 -2.34 -15.84
CA ASN A 214 -15.26 -3.41 -15.94
C ASN A 214 -15.81 -3.58 -17.36
N CYS A 215 -15.21 -2.92 -18.33
CA CYS A 215 -15.59 -3.01 -19.72
C CYS A 215 -14.90 -4.19 -20.41
N LYS A 216 -15.67 -5.10 -21.02
CA LYS A 216 -15.15 -6.25 -21.76
C LYS A 216 -14.28 -5.92 -22.98
N ASN A 217 -14.36 -4.69 -23.47
CA ASN A 217 -13.63 -4.23 -24.65
C ASN A 217 -12.28 -3.58 -24.32
N VAL A 218 -11.91 -3.51 -23.04
CA VAL A 218 -10.70 -2.85 -22.60
C VAL A 218 -9.64 -3.85 -22.18
N LYS A 219 -8.40 -3.59 -22.58
CA LYS A 219 -7.22 -4.32 -22.13
C LYS A 219 -6.19 -3.35 -21.54
N PRO A 220 -5.46 -3.77 -20.50
CA PRO A 220 -4.33 -2.98 -20.02
C PRO A 220 -3.18 -3.09 -21.01
N LEU A 221 -2.55 -1.96 -21.34
CA LEU A 221 -1.27 -1.92 -22.03
C LEU A 221 -0.20 -1.51 -21.00
N THR A 222 0.86 -2.29 -20.93
CA THR A 222 2.03 -2.05 -20.11
C THR A 222 3.17 -1.60 -21.01
N GLU A 223 3.30 -0.31 -21.22
CA GLU A 223 4.40 0.28 -21.98
C GLU A 223 5.43 0.90 -21.05
N SER A 224 6.66 1.08 -21.54
CA SER A 224 7.76 1.66 -20.76
C SER A 224 7.45 3.07 -20.21
N ASN A 225 6.53 3.79 -20.84
CA ASN A 225 6.20 5.18 -20.53
C ASN A 225 4.88 5.39 -19.78
N GLY A 226 4.23 4.34 -19.31
CA GLY A 226 3.00 4.45 -18.51
C GLY A 226 1.99 3.34 -18.75
N ALA A 227 0.95 3.35 -17.91
CA ALA A 227 -0.16 2.43 -18.00
C ALA A 227 -1.34 3.08 -18.71
N VAL A 228 -1.79 2.47 -19.77
CA VAL A 228 -2.98 2.92 -20.50
C VAL A 228 -3.99 1.79 -20.62
N TRP A 229 -5.26 2.17 -20.66
CA TRP A 229 -6.35 1.27 -20.97
C TRP A 229 -6.67 1.37 -22.45
N PHE A 230 -6.34 0.33 -23.20
CA PHE A 230 -6.65 0.28 -24.64
C PHE A 230 -8.07 -0.22 -24.85
N CYS A 231 -8.88 0.57 -25.58
CA CYS A 231 -10.23 0.20 -25.97
C CYS A 231 -10.22 -0.44 -27.36
N LYS A 232 -10.78 -1.64 -27.49
CA LYS A 232 -10.90 -2.38 -28.75
C LYS A 232 -12.15 -2.00 -29.57
N ARG A 233 -12.80 -0.89 -29.26
CA ARG A 233 -13.89 -0.36 -30.07
C ARG A 233 -13.37 0.39 -31.28
#